data_a4a612358c3e155292382c2c67837524
#
_entry.id   a4a612358c3e155292382c2c67837524
#
_cell.length_a   1.000
_cell.length_b   1.000
_cell.length_c   1.000
_cell.angle_alpha   90.00
_cell.angle_beta   90.00
_cell.angle_gamma   90.00
#
_symmetry.space_group_name_H-M   'P 1'
#
loop_
_entity.id
_entity.type
_entity.pdbx_description
1 polymer ?
#
loop_
_entity_poly.entity_id
_entity_poly.type
_entity_poly.pdbx_seq_one_letter_code
_entity_poly.pdbx_strand_id
1 'polypeptide(L)'
;MHHPWILLRGLTREAAHWGAFVEAFEHALPGARVVVQDLPGNGLLHRAVSPATVRGMVDACRAQMAAQGVRPPFRVLAMSLGAMVATEWARVAPEELVGCVLINTSLRPFSPFYQRLRPRNYAALLRLAFGGSPSEQVEQEVLRLTSNRALHRQQVVPGWVAIRRQRPVSAANTLRQLAAAARYRAPKKPPLANMLLLASREDGLVHGRCSQAIANAWHVPVAVHPWAGHDLPLDDPGWVIEKILGWVAADSRS
;
A
#
# COMPACT_ATOMS: atom_id res chain seq x y z
N MET A 1 15.05 19.20 9.46
CA MET A 1 14.14 18.39 10.32
C MET A 1 13.66 17.21 9.51
N HIS A 2 13.69 15.99 10.08
CA HIS A 2 13.19 14.81 9.39
C HIS A 2 11.67 14.72 9.57
N HIS A 3 10.91 14.80 8.47
CA HIS A 3 9.46 14.60 8.49
C HIS A 3 9.12 13.15 8.83
N PRO A 4 8.09 12.89 9.67
CA PRO A 4 7.65 11.53 9.94
C PRO A 4 7.21 10.80 8.66
N TRP A 5 7.51 9.50 8.59
CA TRP A 5 7.02 8.62 7.54
C TRP A 5 5.79 7.86 8.00
N ILE A 6 4.72 7.92 7.23
CA ILE A 6 3.51 7.11 7.44
C ILE A 6 3.52 5.97 6.43
N LEU A 7 3.41 4.73 6.92
CA LEU A 7 3.38 3.53 6.10
C LEU A 7 1.97 2.96 6.04
N LEU A 8 1.39 2.83 4.83
CA LEU A 8 0.04 2.33 4.57
C LEU A 8 0.07 1.08 3.71
N ARG A 9 -0.50 -0.03 4.23
CA ARG A 9 -0.67 -1.28 3.49
C ARG A 9 -1.88 -1.26 2.56
N GLY A 10 -2.00 -2.31 1.74
CA GLY A 10 -3.09 -2.50 0.80
C GLY A 10 -4.32 -3.18 1.41
N LEU A 11 -5.18 -3.67 0.51
CA LEU A 11 -6.44 -4.36 0.80
C LEU A 11 -6.24 -5.51 1.80
N THR A 12 -7.03 -5.53 2.88
CA THR A 12 -7.03 -6.56 3.92
C THR A 12 -5.69 -6.84 4.61
N ARG A 13 -4.69 -6.01 4.40
CA ARG A 13 -3.38 -6.11 5.05
C ARG A 13 -3.24 -5.07 6.15
N GLU A 14 -2.44 -5.38 7.16
CA GLU A 14 -2.22 -4.54 8.34
C GLU A 14 -0.75 -4.18 8.52
N ALA A 15 -0.47 -3.32 9.49
CA ALA A 15 0.87 -2.87 9.84
C ALA A 15 1.88 -4.01 10.04
N ALA A 16 1.50 -5.10 10.70
CA ALA A 16 2.39 -6.24 10.93
C ALA A 16 2.86 -6.95 9.65
N HIS A 17 2.15 -6.77 8.54
CA HIS A 17 2.55 -7.35 7.25
C HIS A 17 3.70 -6.60 6.56
N TRP A 18 4.18 -5.48 7.10
CA TRP A 18 5.45 -4.90 6.67
C TRP A 18 6.64 -5.75 7.11
N GLY A 19 6.50 -6.56 8.18
CA GLY A 19 7.56 -7.44 8.68
C GLY A 19 8.86 -6.69 8.94
N ALA A 20 9.97 -7.32 8.59
CA ALA A 20 11.32 -6.75 8.77
C ALA A 20 11.60 -5.50 7.92
N PHE A 21 10.72 -5.17 6.97
CA PHE A 21 10.89 -3.95 6.16
C PHE A 21 10.92 -2.68 7.02
N VAL A 22 10.10 -2.61 8.08
CA VAL A 22 10.03 -1.40 8.94
C VAL A 22 11.38 -1.13 9.58
N GLU A 23 11.96 -2.13 10.23
CA GLU A 23 13.27 -2.03 10.89
C GLU A 23 14.38 -1.65 9.89
N ALA A 24 14.40 -2.30 8.72
CA ALA A 24 15.35 -1.99 7.67
C ALA A 24 15.18 -0.55 7.14
N PHE A 25 13.96 -0.08 7.03
CA PHE A 25 13.64 1.27 6.57
C PHE A 25 14.02 2.33 7.61
N GLU A 26 13.75 2.10 8.89
CA GLU A 26 14.19 2.97 10.01
C GLU A 26 15.71 3.06 10.09
N HIS A 27 16.40 1.93 9.94
CA HIS A 27 17.86 1.89 9.93
C HIS A 27 18.46 2.69 8.77
N ALA A 28 17.82 2.65 7.61
CA ALA A 28 18.28 3.37 6.41
C ALA A 28 17.98 4.88 6.44
N LEU A 29 17.09 5.34 7.34
CA LEU A 29 16.71 6.74 7.49
C LEU A 29 16.91 7.21 8.95
N PRO A 30 18.17 7.29 9.44
CA PRO A 30 18.44 7.61 10.82
C PRO A 30 17.85 8.98 11.21
N GLY A 31 17.12 8.99 12.34
CA GLY A 31 16.42 10.17 12.86
C GLY A 31 15.05 10.42 12.26
N ALA A 32 14.59 9.64 11.26
CA ALA A 32 13.22 9.71 10.78
C ALA A 32 12.29 8.88 11.68
N ARG A 33 11.18 9.45 12.12
CA ARG A 33 10.12 8.72 12.82
C ARG A 33 9.30 7.95 11.80
N VAL A 34 9.19 6.62 11.94
CA VAL A 34 8.32 5.79 11.11
C VAL A 34 7.06 5.42 11.89
N VAL A 35 5.90 5.62 11.29
CA VAL A 35 4.59 5.30 11.85
C VAL A 35 3.88 4.35 10.90
N VAL A 36 3.72 3.12 11.31
CA VAL A 36 2.90 2.13 10.58
C VAL A 36 1.45 2.28 11.00
N GLN A 37 0.56 2.40 10.02
CA GLN A 37 -0.84 2.70 10.28
C GLN A 37 -1.78 1.68 9.65
N ASP A 38 -2.79 1.27 10.43
CA ASP A 38 -3.86 0.40 9.96
C ASP A 38 -5.03 1.20 9.38
N LEU A 39 -5.54 0.75 8.26
CA LEU A 39 -6.83 1.23 7.76
C LEU A 39 -7.97 0.63 8.61
N PRO A 40 -9.08 1.36 8.84
CA PRO A 40 -10.23 0.80 9.56
C PRO A 40 -10.70 -0.51 8.93
N GLY A 41 -10.93 -1.51 9.78
CA GLY A 41 -11.24 -2.88 9.36
C GLY A 41 -10.04 -3.81 9.27
N ASN A 42 -8.81 -3.31 9.46
CA ASN A 42 -7.57 -4.09 9.44
C ASN A 42 -6.81 -3.92 10.76
N GLY A 43 -5.92 -4.85 11.07
CA GLY A 43 -4.97 -4.78 12.16
C GLY A 43 -5.59 -4.48 13.53
N LEU A 44 -5.03 -3.53 14.25
CA LEU A 44 -5.57 -3.08 15.54
C LEU A 44 -7.00 -2.50 15.41
N LEU A 45 -7.39 -2.08 14.21
CA LEU A 45 -8.73 -1.58 13.90
C LEU A 45 -9.63 -2.62 13.22
N HIS A 46 -9.31 -3.93 13.29
CA HIS A 46 -10.04 -5.00 12.61
C HIS A 46 -11.53 -5.06 12.99
N ARG A 47 -11.91 -4.62 14.18
CA ARG A 47 -13.32 -4.53 14.66
C ARG A 47 -14.05 -3.29 14.17
N ALA A 48 -13.33 -2.28 13.69
CA ALA A 48 -13.95 -1.07 13.15
C ALA A 48 -14.57 -1.36 11.78
N VAL A 49 -15.61 -0.62 11.45
CA VAL A 49 -16.22 -0.67 10.12
C VAL A 49 -15.34 0.09 9.14
N SER A 50 -14.89 -0.61 8.09
CA SER A 50 -14.11 0.03 7.02
C SER A 50 -14.99 1.02 6.24
N PRO A 51 -14.54 2.27 6.01
CA PRO A 51 -15.21 3.18 5.10
C PRO A 51 -15.32 2.57 3.69
N ALA A 52 -16.47 2.76 3.03
CA ALA A 52 -16.69 2.32 1.66
C ALA A 52 -16.19 3.35 0.61
N THR A 53 -15.42 4.34 1.05
CA THR A 53 -14.79 5.38 0.23
C THR A 53 -13.35 5.60 0.65
N VAL A 54 -12.47 5.90 -0.31
CA VAL A 54 -11.07 6.22 -0.04
C VAL A 54 -10.97 7.51 0.79
N ARG A 55 -11.86 8.49 0.56
CA ARG A 55 -11.92 9.71 1.37
C ARG A 55 -12.18 9.41 2.86
N GLY A 56 -13.13 8.57 3.17
CA GLY A 56 -13.38 8.18 4.58
C GLY A 56 -12.21 7.45 5.21
N MET A 57 -11.41 6.71 4.43
CA MET A 57 -10.17 6.10 4.91
C MET A 57 -9.12 7.18 5.23
N VAL A 58 -9.00 8.23 4.41
CA VAL A 58 -8.13 9.38 4.69
C VAL A 58 -8.53 10.07 5.99
N ASP A 59 -9.82 10.36 6.15
CA ASP A 59 -10.32 11.04 7.36
C ASP A 59 -10.01 10.21 8.62
N ALA A 60 -10.14 8.88 8.55
CA ALA A 60 -9.76 7.99 9.63
C ALA A 60 -8.24 7.98 9.90
N CYS A 61 -7.40 7.99 8.85
CA CYS A 61 -5.95 8.09 9.00
C CYS A 61 -5.55 9.39 9.68
N ARG A 62 -6.08 10.51 9.26
CA ARG A 62 -5.81 11.84 9.85
C ARG A 62 -6.21 11.89 11.32
N ALA A 63 -7.39 11.35 11.66
CA ALA A 63 -7.85 11.27 13.05
C ALA A 63 -6.91 10.42 13.93
N GLN A 64 -6.41 9.30 13.41
CA GLN A 64 -5.45 8.44 14.12
C GLN A 64 -4.12 9.19 14.35
N MET A 65 -3.58 9.89 13.34
CA MET A 65 -2.34 10.65 13.50
C MET A 65 -2.50 11.74 14.56
N ALA A 66 -3.61 12.47 14.57
CA ALA A 66 -3.92 13.47 15.57
C ALA A 66 -4.02 12.86 16.98
N ALA A 67 -4.71 11.72 17.12
CA ALA A 67 -4.84 11.01 18.41
C ALA A 67 -3.50 10.47 18.95
N GLN A 68 -2.55 10.14 18.05
CA GLN A 68 -1.19 9.72 18.43
C GLN A 68 -0.23 10.90 18.65
N GLY A 69 -0.68 12.12 18.51
CA GLY A 69 0.15 13.33 18.63
C GLY A 69 1.21 13.47 17.53
N VAL A 70 1.02 12.77 16.39
CA VAL A 70 1.91 12.88 15.25
C VAL A 70 1.48 14.07 14.39
N ARG A 71 2.35 15.04 14.27
CA ARG A 71 2.04 16.31 13.59
C ARG A 71 2.56 16.34 12.16
N PRO A 72 1.81 16.93 11.21
CA PRO A 72 2.28 17.16 9.85
C PRO A 72 3.42 18.22 9.82
N PRO A 73 4.15 18.34 8.69
CA PRO A 73 3.92 17.57 7.47
C PRO A 73 4.60 16.20 7.46
N PHE A 74 4.04 15.25 6.70
CA PHE A 74 4.48 13.85 6.62
C PHE A 74 5.09 13.51 5.27
N ARG A 75 5.90 12.43 5.21
CA ARG A 75 6.10 11.61 4.02
C ARG A 75 5.26 10.35 4.12
N VAL A 76 4.66 9.92 3.01
CA VAL A 76 3.82 8.72 2.99
C VAL A 76 4.43 7.68 2.06
N LEU A 77 4.66 6.47 2.58
CA LEU A 77 4.98 5.27 1.81
C LEU A 77 3.74 4.37 1.80
N ALA A 78 3.15 4.17 0.65
CA ALA A 78 1.85 3.53 0.56
C ALA A 78 1.75 2.53 -0.59
N MET A 79 1.08 1.41 -0.33
CA MET A 79 1.00 0.30 -1.26
C MET A 79 -0.45 0.01 -1.66
N SER A 80 -0.68 -0.22 -2.98
CA SER A 80 -1.96 -0.70 -3.52
C SER A 80 -3.16 0.20 -3.10
N LEU A 81 -4.12 -0.30 -2.30
CA LEU A 81 -5.22 0.51 -1.75
C LEU A 81 -4.68 1.66 -0.86
N GLY A 82 -3.64 1.40 -0.06
CA GLY A 82 -2.98 2.45 0.72
C GLY A 82 -2.46 3.60 -0.15
N ALA A 83 -1.97 3.29 -1.35
CA ALA A 83 -1.53 4.32 -2.30
C ALA A 83 -2.70 5.15 -2.86
N MET A 84 -3.91 4.57 -2.97
CA MET A 84 -5.13 5.35 -3.28
C MET A 84 -5.46 6.31 -2.12
N VAL A 85 -5.28 5.84 -0.86
CA VAL A 85 -5.47 6.67 0.34
C VAL A 85 -4.46 7.81 0.37
N ALA A 86 -3.17 7.53 0.14
CA ALA A 86 -2.13 8.56 0.05
C ALA A 86 -2.39 9.59 -1.05
N THR A 87 -2.84 9.14 -2.22
CA THR A 87 -3.23 10.03 -3.34
C THR A 87 -4.39 10.95 -2.96
N GLU A 88 -5.41 10.40 -2.30
CA GLU A 88 -6.57 11.18 -1.87
C GLU A 88 -6.21 12.13 -0.71
N TRP A 89 -5.33 11.70 0.21
CA TRP A 89 -4.81 12.55 1.28
C TRP A 89 -4.07 13.75 0.70
N ALA A 90 -3.15 13.53 -0.23
CA ALA A 90 -2.46 14.59 -0.94
C ALA A 90 -3.40 15.56 -1.68
N ARG A 91 -4.56 15.06 -2.17
CA ARG A 91 -5.57 15.89 -2.85
C ARG A 91 -6.34 16.79 -1.90
N VAL A 92 -6.66 16.30 -0.69
CA VAL A 92 -7.60 16.98 0.24
C VAL A 92 -6.92 17.78 1.33
N ALA A 93 -5.66 17.49 1.61
CA ALA A 93 -4.83 18.16 2.62
C ALA A 93 -3.36 18.15 2.15
N PRO A 94 -3.06 18.79 0.99
CA PRO A 94 -1.70 18.80 0.44
C PRO A 94 -0.67 19.41 1.39
N GLU A 95 -1.07 20.34 2.22
CA GLU A 95 -0.24 20.99 3.25
C GLU A 95 0.24 20.04 4.36
N GLU A 96 -0.43 18.90 4.53
CA GLU A 96 -0.02 17.88 5.48
C GLU A 96 1.07 16.94 4.95
N LEU A 97 1.38 17.00 3.64
CA LEU A 97 2.30 16.07 3.01
C LEU A 97 3.43 16.78 2.27
N VAL A 98 4.66 16.36 2.52
CA VAL A 98 5.85 16.83 1.78
C VAL A 98 6.26 15.86 0.68
N GLY A 99 5.73 14.64 0.64
CA GLY A 99 6.03 13.69 -0.41
C GLY A 99 5.30 12.36 -0.25
N CYS A 100 5.04 11.68 -1.38
CA CYS A 100 4.37 10.39 -1.43
C CYS A 100 5.13 9.40 -2.31
N VAL A 101 5.38 8.19 -1.77
CA VAL A 101 5.86 7.03 -2.52
C VAL A 101 4.72 6.03 -2.67
N LEU A 102 4.33 5.73 -3.91
CA LEU A 102 3.21 4.89 -4.25
C LEU A 102 3.69 3.58 -4.88
N ILE A 103 3.44 2.45 -4.21
CA ILE A 103 3.90 1.13 -4.64
C ILE A 103 2.75 0.34 -5.27
N ASN A 104 2.97 -0.22 -6.45
CA ASN A 104 2.09 -1.19 -7.13
C ASN A 104 0.61 -0.81 -7.09
N THR A 105 0.31 0.43 -7.46
CA THR A 105 -1.04 0.98 -7.44
C THR A 105 -1.64 1.12 -8.84
N SER A 106 -2.95 1.29 -8.85
CA SER A 106 -3.71 1.54 -10.08
C SER A 106 -4.82 2.54 -9.80
N LEU A 107 -4.95 3.54 -10.65
CA LEU A 107 -5.88 4.65 -10.44
C LEU A 107 -6.79 4.86 -11.67
N ARG A 108 -8.11 5.05 -11.43
CA ARG A 108 -8.97 5.68 -12.44
C ARG A 108 -8.63 7.18 -12.47
N PRO A 109 -8.57 7.82 -13.65
CA PRO A 109 -9.00 7.34 -14.97
C PRO A 109 -7.87 6.70 -15.79
N PHE A 110 -6.64 6.50 -15.27
CA PHE A 110 -5.44 6.20 -16.05
C PHE A 110 -5.38 4.75 -16.58
N SER A 111 -6.09 3.83 -15.95
CA SER A 111 -6.08 2.42 -16.37
C SER A 111 -7.47 1.79 -16.32
N PRO A 112 -7.79 0.92 -17.30
CA PRO A 112 -9.05 0.19 -17.33
C PRO A 112 -9.12 -0.84 -16.20
N PHE A 113 -10.34 -1.25 -15.83
CA PHE A 113 -10.59 -2.11 -14.66
C PHE A 113 -9.85 -3.45 -14.71
N TYR A 114 -9.71 -4.07 -15.91
CA TYR A 114 -9.05 -5.35 -16.11
C TYR A 114 -7.51 -5.29 -15.95
N GLN A 115 -6.91 -4.12 -15.97
CA GLN A 115 -5.50 -3.92 -15.62
C GLN A 115 -5.34 -3.57 -14.13
N ARG A 116 -6.33 -2.86 -13.57
CA ARG A 116 -6.32 -2.43 -12.16
C ARG A 116 -6.46 -3.59 -11.19
N LEU A 117 -7.15 -4.65 -11.60
CA LEU A 117 -7.18 -5.95 -10.95
C LEU A 117 -7.32 -6.98 -12.07
N ARG A 118 -6.30 -7.82 -12.22
CA ARG A 118 -6.26 -8.80 -13.33
C ARG A 118 -7.40 -9.81 -13.19
N PRO A 119 -8.25 -10.00 -14.23
CA PRO A 119 -9.44 -10.87 -14.18
C PRO A 119 -9.15 -12.32 -13.77
N ARG A 120 -7.97 -12.84 -14.13
CA ARG A 120 -7.53 -14.19 -13.74
C ARG A 120 -7.53 -14.43 -12.23
N ASN A 121 -7.51 -13.36 -11.41
CA ASN A 121 -7.50 -13.43 -9.95
C ASN A 121 -8.88 -13.33 -9.32
N TYR A 122 -9.95 -13.02 -10.08
CA TYR A 122 -11.28 -12.78 -9.50
C TYR A 122 -11.81 -14.00 -8.75
N ALA A 123 -11.71 -15.20 -9.34
CA ALA A 123 -12.18 -16.42 -8.70
C ALA A 123 -11.42 -16.72 -7.40
N ALA A 124 -10.09 -16.50 -7.38
CA ALA A 124 -9.27 -16.66 -6.17
C ALA A 124 -9.66 -15.64 -5.10
N LEU A 125 -9.82 -14.37 -5.46
CA LEU A 125 -10.19 -13.31 -4.51
C LEU A 125 -11.61 -13.50 -3.95
N LEU A 126 -12.57 -13.95 -4.75
CA LEU A 126 -13.92 -14.30 -4.27
C LEU A 126 -13.86 -15.47 -3.28
N ARG A 127 -13.07 -16.50 -3.58
CA ARG A 127 -12.87 -17.63 -2.66
C ARG A 127 -12.21 -17.20 -1.36
N LEU A 128 -11.22 -16.30 -1.42
CA LEU A 128 -10.57 -15.75 -0.22
C LEU A 128 -11.52 -14.89 0.62
N ALA A 129 -12.44 -14.16 -0.02
CA ALA A 129 -13.40 -13.29 0.67
C ALA A 129 -14.56 -14.07 1.31
N PHE A 130 -15.00 -15.17 0.70
CA PHE A 130 -16.26 -15.85 1.07
C PHE A 130 -16.12 -17.34 1.34
N GLY A 131 -14.98 -17.95 0.99
CA GLY A 131 -14.85 -19.41 0.93
C GLY A 131 -14.71 -20.13 2.27
N GLY A 132 -14.61 -19.44 3.41
CA GLY A 132 -14.45 -20.07 4.72
C GLY A 132 -13.17 -20.93 4.87
N SER A 133 -12.18 -20.74 3.99
CA SER A 133 -10.96 -21.54 3.97
C SER A 133 -10.13 -21.36 5.25
N PRO A 134 -9.39 -22.39 5.70
CA PRO A 134 -8.45 -22.29 6.79
C PRO A 134 -7.46 -21.15 6.59
N SER A 135 -7.08 -20.47 7.68
CA SER A 135 -6.18 -19.30 7.63
C SER A 135 -4.88 -19.57 6.88
N GLU A 136 -4.34 -20.78 7.01
CA GLU A 136 -3.11 -21.18 6.31
C GLU A 136 -3.28 -21.20 4.79
N GLN A 137 -4.35 -21.80 4.29
CA GLN A 137 -4.64 -21.84 2.86
C GLN A 137 -4.88 -20.43 2.31
N VAL A 138 -5.53 -19.58 3.09
CA VAL A 138 -5.76 -18.18 2.72
C VAL A 138 -4.43 -17.44 2.58
N GLU A 139 -3.54 -17.52 3.58
CA GLU A 139 -2.27 -16.78 3.54
C GLU A 139 -1.29 -17.35 2.51
N GLN A 140 -1.31 -18.67 2.28
CA GLN A 140 -0.56 -19.30 1.17
C GLN A 140 -1.03 -18.76 -0.19
N GLU A 141 -2.34 -18.66 -0.41
CA GLU A 141 -2.89 -18.14 -1.66
C GLU A 141 -2.63 -16.64 -1.83
N VAL A 142 -2.74 -15.85 -0.75
CA VAL A 142 -2.38 -14.43 -0.78
C VAL A 142 -0.91 -14.27 -1.16
N LEU A 143 -0.01 -15.02 -0.53
CA LEU A 143 1.41 -14.96 -0.84
C LEU A 143 1.70 -15.38 -2.30
N ARG A 144 1.04 -16.44 -2.78
CA ARG A 144 1.15 -16.87 -4.18
C ARG A 144 0.75 -15.77 -5.17
N LEU A 145 -0.25 -14.96 -4.82
CA LEU A 145 -0.75 -13.86 -5.65
C LEU A 145 0.14 -12.61 -5.57
N THR A 146 0.87 -12.44 -4.49
CA THR A 146 1.54 -11.17 -4.17
C THR A 146 3.06 -11.23 -4.17
N SER A 147 3.68 -12.39 -4.03
CA SER A 147 5.13 -12.55 -3.99
C SER A 147 5.63 -13.51 -5.07
N ASN A 148 6.74 -13.17 -5.68
CA ASN A 148 7.43 -14.01 -6.67
C ASN A 148 8.62 -14.76 -6.06
N ARG A 149 8.93 -14.59 -4.76
CA ARG A 149 9.95 -15.36 -4.05
C ARG A 149 9.40 -16.65 -3.46
N ALA A 150 9.77 -17.80 -4.03
CA ALA A 150 9.33 -19.11 -3.56
C ALA A 150 9.75 -19.42 -2.11
N LEU A 151 10.95 -18.99 -1.70
CA LEU A 151 11.48 -19.19 -0.34
C LEU A 151 10.67 -18.51 0.76
N HIS A 152 9.98 -17.42 0.46
CA HIS A 152 9.15 -16.69 1.43
C HIS A 152 7.97 -17.51 1.96
N ARG A 153 7.50 -18.54 1.24
CA ARG A 153 6.34 -19.35 1.65
C ARG A 153 6.56 -20.02 2.99
N GLN A 154 7.74 -20.58 3.23
CA GLN A 154 8.03 -21.26 4.50
C GLN A 154 8.29 -20.27 5.65
N GLN A 155 8.89 -19.13 5.34
CA GLN A 155 9.31 -18.14 6.35
C GLN A 155 8.18 -17.20 6.77
N VAL A 156 7.31 -16.82 5.85
CA VAL A 156 6.34 -15.71 6.04
C VAL A 156 4.95 -16.22 6.42
N VAL A 157 4.50 -17.35 5.82
CA VAL A 157 3.13 -17.87 6.03
C VAL A 157 2.79 -18.11 7.50
N PRO A 158 3.65 -18.73 8.33
CA PRO A 158 3.32 -18.95 9.75
C PRO A 158 3.01 -17.65 10.51
N GLY A 159 3.81 -16.61 10.27
CA GLY A 159 3.60 -15.29 10.85
C GLY A 159 2.30 -14.64 10.38
N TRP A 160 2.00 -14.70 9.09
CA TRP A 160 0.76 -14.17 8.54
C TRP A 160 -0.48 -14.90 9.05
N VAL A 161 -0.39 -16.22 9.21
CA VAL A 161 -1.46 -17.03 9.82
C VAL A 161 -1.73 -16.59 11.27
N ALA A 162 -0.67 -16.37 12.06
CA ALA A 162 -0.80 -15.87 13.43
C ALA A 162 -1.49 -14.49 13.47
N ILE A 163 -1.06 -13.56 12.60
CA ILE A 163 -1.68 -12.23 12.44
C ILE A 163 -3.17 -12.37 12.11
N ARG A 164 -3.51 -13.16 11.09
CA ARG A 164 -4.91 -13.37 10.66
C ARG A 164 -5.79 -13.96 11.75
N ARG A 165 -5.28 -14.90 12.54
CA ARG A 165 -6.04 -15.53 13.66
C ARG A 165 -6.31 -14.54 14.77
N GLN A 166 -5.37 -13.64 15.07
CA GLN A 166 -5.52 -12.63 16.10
C GLN A 166 -6.44 -11.49 15.68
N ARG A 167 -6.34 -11.05 14.42
CA ARG A 167 -7.00 -9.85 13.88
C ARG A 167 -7.62 -10.13 12.50
N PRO A 168 -8.67 -10.98 12.45
CA PRO A 168 -9.29 -11.36 11.19
C PRO A 168 -10.01 -10.16 10.56
N VAL A 169 -9.82 -9.97 9.26
CA VAL A 169 -10.59 -9.01 8.48
C VAL A 169 -11.91 -9.65 8.08
N SER A 170 -13.05 -9.01 8.39
CA SER A 170 -14.36 -9.52 8.03
C SER A 170 -14.62 -9.43 6.51
N ALA A 171 -15.46 -10.34 5.99
CA ALA A 171 -15.89 -10.29 4.59
C ALA A 171 -16.58 -8.96 4.26
N ALA A 172 -17.36 -8.40 5.19
CA ALA A 172 -17.99 -7.10 5.01
C ALA A 172 -16.97 -5.97 4.85
N ASN A 173 -15.89 -5.96 5.65
CA ASN A 173 -14.82 -4.98 5.53
C ASN A 173 -14.03 -5.18 4.23
N THR A 174 -13.76 -6.42 3.83
CA THR A 174 -13.13 -6.73 2.53
C THR A 174 -13.94 -6.15 1.38
N LEU A 175 -15.26 -6.36 1.36
CA LEU A 175 -16.16 -5.81 0.33
C LEU A 175 -16.19 -4.28 0.33
N ARG A 176 -16.22 -3.64 1.50
CA ARG A 176 -16.17 -2.18 1.62
C ARG A 176 -14.87 -1.61 1.05
N GLN A 177 -13.74 -2.23 1.35
CA GLN A 177 -12.44 -1.83 0.83
C GLN A 177 -12.35 -2.03 -0.69
N LEU A 178 -12.85 -3.15 -1.22
CA LEU A 178 -12.94 -3.39 -2.66
C LEU A 178 -13.83 -2.35 -3.36
N ALA A 179 -14.99 -2.04 -2.77
CA ALA A 179 -15.91 -1.03 -3.30
C ALA A 179 -15.26 0.37 -3.30
N ALA A 180 -14.55 0.73 -2.22
CA ALA A 180 -13.80 1.97 -2.14
C ALA A 180 -12.75 2.06 -3.26
N ALA A 181 -11.94 1.01 -3.43
CA ALA A 181 -10.91 0.95 -4.46
C ALA A 181 -11.50 1.01 -5.88
N ALA A 182 -12.59 0.27 -6.14
CA ALA A 182 -13.23 0.22 -7.45
C ALA A 182 -13.83 1.57 -7.87
N ARG A 183 -14.44 2.29 -6.92
CA ARG A 183 -15.10 3.58 -7.15
C ARG A 183 -14.14 4.77 -7.17
N TYR A 184 -12.97 4.64 -6.52
CA TYR A 184 -12.04 5.75 -6.41
C TYR A 184 -11.58 6.25 -7.78
N ARG A 185 -11.60 7.57 -7.93
CA ARG A 185 -11.11 8.30 -9.11
C ARG A 185 -10.10 9.33 -8.65
N ALA A 186 -8.87 9.15 -9.05
CA ALA A 186 -7.78 10.08 -8.78
C ALA A 186 -7.92 11.38 -9.60
N PRO A 187 -7.31 12.48 -9.15
CA PRO A 187 -7.23 13.72 -9.93
C PRO A 187 -6.44 13.50 -11.22
N LYS A 188 -6.76 14.27 -12.25
CA LYS A 188 -6.05 14.19 -13.53
C LYS A 188 -4.62 14.74 -13.44
N LYS A 189 -4.41 15.76 -12.60
CA LYS A 189 -3.10 16.34 -12.30
C LYS A 189 -2.52 15.71 -11.02
N PRO A 190 -1.20 15.69 -10.85
CA PRO A 190 -0.60 15.21 -9.60
C PRO A 190 -1.12 16.04 -8.42
N PRO A 191 -1.57 15.38 -7.34
CA PRO A 191 -2.09 16.11 -6.17
C PRO A 191 -0.97 16.72 -5.31
N LEU A 192 0.27 16.32 -5.55
CA LEU A 192 1.47 16.82 -4.87
C LEU A 192 2.61 16.87 -5.89
N ALA A 193 3.49 17.86 -5.80
CA ALA A 193 4.64 17.97 -6.70
C ALA A 193 5.66 16.85 -6.46
N ASN A 194 5.91 16.51 -5.20
CA ASN A 194 6.91 15.53 -4.81
C ASN A 194 6.30 14.13 -4.66
N MET A 195 6.29 13.36 -5.74
CA MET A 195 5.77 11.97 -5.77
C MET A 195 6.75 11.05 -6.49
N LEU A 196 6.82 9.80 -6.00
CA LEU A 196 7.56 8.70 -6.64
C LEU A 196 6.65 7.49 -6.79
N LEU A 197 6.67 6.84 -7.96
CA LEU A 197 6.01 5.55 -8.15
C LEU A 197 7.06 4.44 -8.18
N LEU A 198 6.76 3.35 -7.47
CA LEU A 198 7.50 2.10 -7.55
C LEU A 198 6.57 1.02 -8.10
N ALA A 199 7.01 0.32 -9.11
CA ALA A 199 6.21 -0.68 -9.81
C ALA A 199 6.97 -1.99 -9.95
N SER A 200 6.25 -3.09 -9.98
CA SER A 200 6.80 -4.41 -10.30
C SER A 200 6.35 -4.85 -11.69
N ARG A 201 7.30 -5.27 -12.55
CA ARG A 201 6.99 -5.78 -13.89
C ARG A 201 6.16 -7.04 -13.83
N GLU A 202 6.48 -7.93 -12.90
CA GLU A 202 5.86 -9.24 -12.73
C GLU A 202 4.77 -9.25 -11.64
N ASP A 203 4.14 -8.10 -11.36
CA ASP A 203 3.01 -8.01 -10.44
C ASP A 203 1.85 -8.89 -10.93
N GLY A 204 1.51 -9.88 -10.10
CA GLY A 204 0.45 -10.86 -10.36
C GLY A 204 -0.96 -10.32 -10.22
N LEU A 205 -1.17 -9.29 -9.40
CA LEU A 205 -2.49 -8.71 -9.08
C LEU A 205 -2.85 -7.51 -9.95
N VAL A 206 -1.97 -6.53 -10.02
CA VAL A 206 -2.13 -5.28 -10.76
C VAL A 206 -1.16 -5.31 -11.95
N HIS A 207 -1.60 -4.85 -13.10
CA HIS A 207 -0.69 -4.80 -14.24
C HIS A 207 0.32 -3.66 -14.05
N GLY A 208 1.63 -3.95 -14.15
CA GLY A 208 2.70 -2.96 -13.94
C GLY A 208 2.57 -1.68 -14.80
N ARG A 209 1.89 -1.76 -15.95
CA ARG A 209 1.55 -0.58 -16.78
C ARG A 209 0.67 0.44 -16.07
N CYS A 210 -0.04 0.06 -15.00
CA CYS A 210 -0.89 1.01 -14.25
C CYS A 210 -0.06 2.12 -13.62
N SER A 211 1.02 1.78 -12.93
CA SER A 211 1.92 2.77 -12.34
C SER A 211 2.62 3.61 -13.41
N GLN A 212 3.02 3.00 -14.53
CA GLN A 212 3.60 3.74 -15.66
C GLN A 212 2.61 4.75 -16.27
N ALA A 213 1.33 4.36 -16.43
CA ALA A 213 0.30 5.25 -16.95
C ALA A 213 0.05 6.46 -16.02
N ILE A 214 0.08 6.23 -14.71
CA ILE A 214 -0.02 7.31 -13.72
C ILE A 214 1.21 8.23 -13.82
N ALA A 215 2.42 7.66 -13.83
CA ALA A 215 3.67 8.42 -13.90
C ALA A 215 3.72 9.31 -15.16
N ASN A 216 3.33 8.77 -16.31
CA ASN A 216 3.28 9.50 -17.58
C ASN A 216 2.25 10.65 -17.53
N ALA A 217 1.05 10.39 -16.96
CA ALA A 217 -0.01 11.38 -16.86
C ALA A 217 0.30 12.52 -15.89
N TRP A 218 1.03 12.22 -14.83
CA TRP A 218 1.40 13.18 -13.77
C TRP A 218 2.79 13.78 -13.96
N HIS A 219 3.58 13.29 -14.92
CA HIS A 219 4.97 13.70 -15.13
C HIS A 219 5.84 13.54 -13.86
N VAL A 220 5.66 12.44 -13.15
CA VAL A 220 6.41 12.09 -11.93
C VAL A 220 7.32 10.89 -12.16
N PRO A 221 8.44 10.77 -11.41
CA PRO A 221 9.36 9.66 -11.58
C PRO A 221 8.70 8.31 -11.25
N VAL A 222 9.11 7.27 -11.97
CA VAL A 222 8.74 5.88 -11.74
C VAL A 222 9.97 4.98 -11.85
N ALA A 223 10.14 4.08 -10.88
CA ALA A 223 11.12 3.01 -10.97
C ALA A 223 10.39 1.66 -11.07
N VAL A 224 10.87 0.79 -11.97
CA VAL A 224 10.22 -0.50 -12.26
C VAL A 224 11.16 -1.63 -11.87
N HIS A 225 10.73 -2.44 -10.89
CA HIS A 225 11.44 -3.62 -10.47
C HIS A 225 11.26 -4.77 -11.50
N PRO A 226 12.32 -5.48 -11.91
CA PRO A 226 12.25 -6.41 -13.04
C PRO A 226 11.47 -7.70 -12.76
N TRP A 227 11.48 -8.24 -11.52
CA TRP A 227 10.94 -9.56 -11.23
C TRP A 227 10.01 -9.64 -10.00
N ALA A 228 10.01 -8.65 -9.10
CA ALA A 228 9.19 -8.69 -7.90
C ALA A 228 7.68 -8.81 -8.21
N GLY A 229 6.93 -9.38 -7.27
CA GLY A 229 5.49 -9.45 -7.30
C GLY A 229 4.80 -8.18 -6.80
N HIS A 230 3.54 -8.31 -6.40
CA HIS A 230 2.74 -7.20 -5.90
C HIS A 230 3.27 -6.66 -4.56
N ASP A 231 3.74 -7.54 -3.66
CA ASP A 231 4.33 -7.14 -2.38
C ASP A 231 5.82 -6.85 -2.55
N LEU A 232 6.13 -5.76 -3.24
CA LEU A 232 7.49 -5.34 -3.56
C LEU A 232 8.38 -5.15 -2.32
N PRO A 233 7.92 -4.55 -1.19
CA PRO A 233 8.71 -4.46 0.03
C PRO A 233 9.04 -5.82 0.67
N LEU A 234 8.22 -6.83 0.46
CA LEU A 234 8.48 -8.20 0.88
C LEU A 234 9.52 -8.87 -0.05
N ASP A 235 9.35 -8.70 -1.36
CA ASP A 235 10.20 -9.36 -2.35
C ASP A 235 11.60 -8.77 -2.41
N ASP A 236 11.73 -7.44 -2.36
CA ASP A 236 13.03 -6.75 -2.38
C ASP A 236 13.00 -5.46 -1.56
N PRO A 237 13.10 -5.56 -0.23
CA PRO A 237 13.12 -4.40 0.65
C PRO A 237 14.30 -3.46 0.38
N GLY A 238 15.47 -4.02 0.02
CA GLY A 238 16.68 -3.24 -0.24
C GLY A 238 16.51 -2.33 -1.46
N TRP A 239 15.95 -2.85 -2.54
CA TRP A 239 15.67 -2.05 -3.73
C TRP A 239 14.67 -0.92 -3.45
N VAL A 240 13.60 -1.20 -2.70
CA VAL A 240 12.61 -0.18 -2.32
C VAL A 240 13.29 0.95 -1.53
N ILE A 241 14.09 0.59 -0.53
CA ILE A 241 14.83 1.55 0.30
C ILE A 241 15.80 2.37 -0.54
N GLU A 242 16.57 1.73 -1.41
CA GLU A 242 17.53 2.42 -2.32
C GLU A 242 16.81 3.50 -3.16
N LYS A 243 15.68 3.15 -3.78
CA LYS A 243 14.94 4.11 -4.63
C LYS A 243 14.36 5.26 -3.82
N ILE A 244 13.89 5.00 -2.60
CA ILE A 244 13.39 6.05 -1.71
C ILE A 244 14.51 6.99 -1.27
N LEU A 245 15.67 6.44 -0.87
CA LEU A 245 16.82 7.26 -0.46
C LEU A 245 17.30 8.17 -1.60
N GLY A 246 17.41 7.63 -2.82
CA GLY A 246 17.78 8.42 -3.99
C GLY A 246 16.80 9.55 -4.28
N TRP A 247 15.48 9.28 -4.13
CA TRP A 247 14.44 10.28 -4.32
C TRP A 247 14.46 11.37 -3.23
N VAL A 248 14.62 10.99 -1.96
CA VAL A 248 14.75 11.96 -0.84
C VAL A 248 15.98 12.84 -1.01
N ALA A 249 17.11 12.27 -1.43
CA ALA A 249 18.33 13.04 -1.68
C ALA A 249 18.22 14.03 -2.85
N ALA A 250 17.41 13.72 -3.84
CA ALA A 250 17.11 14.64 -4.95
C ALA A 250 16.20 15.81 -4.50
N ASP A 251 15.19 15.52 -3.68
CA ASP A 251 14.28 16.52 -3.09
C ASP A 251 15.01 17.56 -2.22
N SER A 252 16.04 17.12 -1.48
CA SER A 252 16.81 18.00 -0.58
C SER A 252 17.74 18.97 -1.33
N ARG A 253 17.91 18.81 -2.66
CA ARG A 253 18.76 19.65 -3.51
C ARG A 253 18.00 20.64 -4.39
N SER A 254 16.67 20.54 -4.39
CA SER A 254 15.74 21.42 -5.12
C SER A 254 15.24 22.56 -4.25
#